data_19587d26b73f6bd3a38b6b3d93e88c32
#
_entry.id   19587d26b73f6bd3a38b6b3d93e88c32
#
_cell.length_a   1.000
_cell.length_b   1.000
_cell.length_c   1.000
_cell.angle_alpha   90.00
_cell.angle_beta   90.00
_cell.angle_gamma   90.00
#
_symmetry.space_group_name_H-M   'P 1'
#
loop_
_entity.id
_entity.type
_entity.pdbx_description
1 polymer ?
#
loop_
_entity_poly.entity_id
_entity_poly.type
_entity_poly.pdbx_seq_one_letter_code
_entity_poly.pdbx_strand_id
1 'polypeptide(L)'
;MSKMRAEADYIVGEIDKHHEWFGDSLPMIASENLISPLAREMLVSDFCDRYAEGLPGERYYHGNIYVDKVELKVMELAKKLFKCNFADVRPTSGTVANLAVLKALGKYGDKITHCALSDGAHISTAKFGAVGLRGLVSTTYPFDTHEMNLDLEGTRRTILETKPRIALFGQSVFLFPPPIKELKDALDEVGCYVWYDGAHVLGLIAGGKFQDPLREGVEVITGSTHKTFPGPQHGIMVGNPRDEKMEKALYSGTFPGVMSNHHLHAMASLGIALAEHIEFGGAYADQVVRNAKALGQGLH
;
A
#
# COMPACT_ATOMS: atom_id res chain seq x y z
N MET A 1 -38.30 -2.07 -25.30
CA MET A 1 -37.08 -1.52 -24.65
C MET A 1 -36.06 -1.17 -25.72
N SER A 2 -35.29 -0.12 -25.57
CA SER A 2 -34.20 0.17 -26.50
C SER A 2 -33.09 -0.88 -26.37
N LYS A 3 -32.34 -1.14 -27.46
CA LYS A 3 -31.20 -2.09 -27.42
C LYS A 3 -30.20 -1.74 -26.29
N MET A 4 -29.94 -0.45 -26.08
CA MET A 4 -29.03 0.05 -25.03
C MET A 4 -29.55 -0.23 -23.61
N ARG A 5 -30.86 -0.23 -23.41
CA ARG A 5 -31.46 -0.58 -22.12
C ARG A 5 -31.23 -2.06 -21.80
N ALA A 6 -31.35 -2.94 -22.80
CA ALA A 6 -31.10 -4.37 -22.61
C ALA A 6 -29.64 -4.68 -22.24
N GLU A 7 -28.67 -3.96 -22.80
CA GLU A 7 -27.25 -4.10 -22.44
C GLU A 7 -26.99 -3.65 -20.99
N ALA A 8 -27.59 -2.53 -20.58
CA ALA A 8 -27.46 -2.07 -19.18
C ALA A 8 -28.09 -3.07 -18.19
N ASP A 9 -29.29 -3.60 -18.50
CA ASP A 9 -29.98 -4.58 -17.66
C ASP A 9 -29.17 -5.88 -17.57
N TYR A 10 -28.46 -6.30 -18.65
CA TYR A 10 -27.55 -7.42 -18.63
C TYR A 10 -26.41 -7.22 -17.61
N ILE A 11 -25.72 -6.05 -17.67
CA ILE A 11 -24.62 -5.74 -16.75
C ILE A 11 -25.10 -5.77 -15.30
N VAL A 12 -26.22 -5.13 -15.00
CA VAL A 12 -26.80 -5.13 -13.65
C VAL A 12 -27.14 -6.56 -13.21
N GLY A 13 -27.78 -7.35 -14.08
CA GLY A 13 -28.14 -8.73 -13.77
C GLY A 13 -26.94 -9.65 -13.50
N GLU A 14 -25.80 -9.45 -14.17
CA GLU A 14 -24.57 -10.21 -13.88
C GLU A 14 -23.96 -9.79 -12.51
N ILE A 15 -24.04 -8.52 -12.15
CA ILE A 15 -23.61 -8.03 -10.84
C ILE A 15 -24.47 -8.62 -9.73
N ASP A 16 -25.79 -8.67 -9.92
CA ASP A 16 -26.71 -9.25 -8.94
C ASP A 16 -26.43 -10.74 -8.74
N LYS A 17 -26.24 -11.52 -9.82
CA LYS A 17 -25.85 -12.93 -9.75
C LYS A 17 -24.52 -13.14 -9.02
N HIS A 18 -23.52 -12.28 -9.28
CA HIS A 18 -22.25 -12.32 -8.56
C HIS A 18 -22.45 -12.04 -7.07
N HIS A 19 -23.31 -11.07 -6.72
CA HIS A 19 -23.60 -10.74 -5.34
C HIS A 19 -24.27 -11.93 -4.60
N GLU A 20 -25.24 -12.57 -5.22
CA GLU A 20 -25.88 -13.77 -4.68
C GLU A 20 -24.86 -14.90 -4.48
N TRP A 21 -24.05 -15.20 -5.51
CA TRP A 21 -23.02 -16.24 -5.44
C TRP A 21 -21.99 -16.01 -4.32
N PHE A 22 -21.51 -14.77 -4.15
CA PHE A 22 -20.58 -14.44 -3.08
C PHE A 22 -21.24 -14.43 -1.70
N GLY A 23 -22.58 -14.18 -1.61
CA GLY A 23 -23.35 -14.31 -0.38
C GLY A 23 -23.33 -15.72 0.21
N ASP A 24 -23.28 -16.74 -0.66
CA ASP A 24 -23.23 -18.16 -0.29
C ASP A 24 -21.83 -18.76 -0.30
N SER A 25 -20.79 -17.93 -0.47
CA SER A 25 -19.39 -18.37 -0.62
C SER A 25 -18.52 -17.87 0.52
N LEU A 26 -17.41 -18.56 0.76
CA LEU A 26 -16.31 -18.11 1.59
C LEU A 26 -15.14 -17.66 0.67
N PRO A 27 -15.00 -16.37 0.38
CA PRO A 27 -13.91 -15.88 -0.46
C PRO A 27 -12.57 -16.13 0.22
N MET A 28 -11.65 -16.80 -0.49
CA MET A 28 -10.31 -17.13 0.00
C MET A 28 -9.19 -16.33 -0.67
N ILE A 29 -9.53 -15.23 -1.34
CA ILE A 29 -8.56 -14.34 -1.97
C ILE A 29 -8.03 -13.36 -0.93
N ALA A 30 -6.76 -13.50 -0.54
CA ALA A 30 -6.11 -12.71 0.52
C ALA A 30 -6.01 -11.20 0.23
N SER A 31 -6.28 -10.78 -1.01
CA SER A 31 -6.32 -9.38 -1.42
C SER A 31 -7.73 -8.77 -1.42
N GLU A 32 -8.73 -9.47 -0.94
CA GLU A 32 -10.11 -9.01 -0.82
C GLU A 32 -10.46 -8.70 0.63
N ASN A 33 -11.30 -7.67 0.83
CA ASN A 33 -11.86 -7.33 2.13
C ASN A 33 -13.16 -6.55 1.95
N LEU A 34 -13.92 -6.43 3.02
CA LEU A 34 -15.16 -5.66 3.08
C LEU A 34 -14.91 -4.32 3.74
N ILE A 35 -15.42 -3.26 3.12
CA ILE A 35 -15.43 -1.92 3.72
C ILE A 35 -16.72 -1.70 4.51
N SER A 36 -16.68 -0.81 5.49
CA SER A 36 -17.85 -0.43 6.26
C SER A 36 -18.95 0.20 5.39
N PRO A 37 -20.22 0.13 5.80
CA PRO A 37 -21.30 0.82 5.07
C PRO A 37 -21.04 2.30 4.86
N LEU A 38 -20.58 3.02 5.89
CA LEU A 38 -20.30 4.46 5.83
C LEU A 38 -19.14 4.77 4.84
N ALA A 39 -18.06 3.98 4.85
CA ALA A 39 -16.98 4.14 3.89
C ALA A 39 -17.46 3.86 2.45
N ARG A 40 -18.38 2.90 2.27
CA ARG A 40 -18.97 2.59 0.97
C ARG A 40 -19.83 3.72 0.43
N GLU A 41 -20.60 4.43 1.27
CA GLU A 41 -21.39 5.59 0.87
C GLU A 41 -20.54 6.69 0.24
N MET A 42 -19.30 6.87 0.67
CA MET A 42 -18.41 7.88 0.10
C MET A 42 -18.05 7.59 -1.37
N LEU A 43 -18.09 6.33 -1.81
CA LEU A 43 -17.76 5.94 -3.18
C LEU A 43 -18.79 6.44 -4.22
N VAL A 44 -20.02 6.71 -3.80
CA VAL A 44 -21.11 7.24 -4.65
C VAL A 44 -21.41 8.72 -4.36
N SER A 45 -20.55 9.39 -3.60
CA SER A 45 -20.67 10.82 -3.32
C SER A 45 -20.33 11.67 -4.56
N ASP A 46 -20.72 12.95 -4.56
CA ASP A 46 -20.37 13.91 -5.61
C ASP A 46 -18.85 13.99 -5.91
N PHE A 47 -18.01 13.55 -4.98
CA PHE A 47 -16.57 13.47 -5.19
C PHE A 47 -16.16 12.51 -6.33
N CYS A 48 -17.01 11.58 -6.75
CA CYS A 48 -16.72 10.70 -7.88
C CYS A 48 -16.65 11.45 -9.22
N ASP A 49 -17.27 12.63 -9.31
CA ASP A 49 -17.37 13.44 -10.51
C ASP A 49 -16.43 14.67 -10.50
N ARG A 50 -15.54 14.78 -9.50
CA ARG A 50 -14.71 15.98 -9.28
C ARG A 50 -13.24 15.76 -9.62
N TYR A 51 -12.53 16.89 -9.76
CA TYR A 51 -11.13 16.96 -10.20
C TYR A 51 -10.31 17.86 -9.26
N ALA A 52 -9.17 17.37 -8.77
CA ALA A 52 -8.34 18.07 -7.78
C ALA A 52 -6.85 17.78 -7.95
N GLU A 53 -6.27 18.12 -9.09
CA GLU A 53 -4.82 18.02 -9.30
C GLU A 53 -4.06 19.00 -8.42
N GLY A 54 -2.91 18.58 -7.94
CA GLY A 54 -2.06 19.33 -7.01
C GLY A 54 -2.25 18.90 -5.56
N LEU A 55 -1.65 19.64 -4.65
CA LEU A 55 -1.80 19.46 -3.20
C LEU A 55 -2.90 20.41 -2.66
N PRO A 56 -3.46 20.13 -1.47
CA PRO A 56 -4.36 21.06 -0.80
C PRO A 56 -3.73 22.45 -0.69
N GLY A 57 -4.50 23.49 -1.09
CA GLY A 57 -4.03 24.87 -1.15
C GLY A 57 -3.22 25.24 -2.41
N GLU A 58 -2.76 24.26 -3.18
CA GLU A 58 -1.95 24.45 -4.40
C GLU A 58 -2.59 23.75 -5.61
N ARG A 59 -3.94 23.81 -5.73
CA ARG A 59 -4.67 23.16 -6.81
C ARG A 59 -4.56 23.90 -8.14
N TYR A 60 -4.50 23.10 -9.19
CA TYR A 60 -4.57 23.66 -10.56
C TYR A 60 -5.97 24.16 -10.93
N TYR A 61 -7.01 23.69 -10.21
CA TYR A 61 -8.41 24.04 -10.46
C TYR A 61 -9.06 24.69 -9.23
N HIS A 62 -9.96 25.64 -9.47
CA HIS A 62 -10.74 26.27 -8.43
C HIS A 62 -11.90 25.38 -7.94
N GLY A 63 -12.49 25.75 -6.80
CA GLY A 63 -13.67 25.05 -6.25
C GLY A 63 -13.37 23.90 -5.30
N ASN A 64 -12.10 23.65 -4.96
CA ASN A 64 -11.67 22.50 -4.15
C ASN A 64 -11.66 22.76 -2.63
N ILE A 65 -12.31 23.81 -2.13
CA ILE A 65 -12.27 24.22 -0.72
C ILE A 65 -12.64 23.06 0.24
N TYR A 66 -13.66 22.27 -0.08
CA TYR A 66 -14.09 21.15 0.74
C TYR A 66 -13.27 19.89 0.46
N VAL A 67 -12.82 19.67 -0.76
CA VAL A 67 -11.88 18.59 -1.11
C VAL A 67 -10.59 18.75 -0.31
N ASP A 68 -10.02 19.95 -0.26
CA ASP A 68 -8.81 20.25 0.51
C ASP A 68 -8.98 19.93 2.01
N LYS A 69 -10.12 20.31 2.59
CA LYS A 69 -10.41 20.00 4.00
C LYS A 69 -10.48 18.49 4.27
N VAL A 70 -11.12 17.75 3.35
CA VAL A 70 -11.21 16.29 3.47
C VAL A 70 -9.83 15.67 3.29
N GLU A 71 -9.08 16.02 2.25
CA GLU A 71 -7.75 15.45 2.00
C GLU A 71 -6.78 15.72 3.15
N LEU A 72 -6.73 16.95 3.66
CA LEU A 72 -5.93 17.30 4.83
C LEU A 72 -6.31 16.48 6.06
N LYS A 73 -7.61 16.24 6.28
CA LYS A 73 -8.08 15.40 7.38
C LYS A 73 -7.69 13.93 7.18
N VAL A 74 -7.77 13.40 5.98
CA VAL A 74 -7.36 12.03 5.66
C VAL A 74 -5.85 11.85 5.86
N MET A 75 -5.04 12.82 5.44
CA MET A 75 -3.59 12.84 5.70
C MET A 75 -3.28 12.90 7.20
N GLU A 76 -3.99 13.73 7.97
CA GLU A 76 -3.86 13.81 9.44
C GLU A 76 -4.18 12.46 10.11
N LEU A 77 -5.29 11.82 9.72
CA LEU A 77 -5.69 10.52 10.25
C LEU A 77 -4.67 9.43 9.91
N ALA A 78 -4.15 9.43 8.68
CA ALA A 78 -3.10 8.50 8.27
C ALA A 78 -1.82 8.69 9.12
N LYS A 79 -1.36 9.93 9.27
CA LYS A 79 -0.19 10.25 10.13
C LYS A 79 -0.41 9.82 11.58
N LYS A 80 -1.61 10.03 12.11
CA LYS A 80 -1.97 9.62 13.48
C LYS A 80 -1.96 8.10 13.63
N LEU A 81 -2.58 7.37 12.71
CA LEU A 81 -2.69 5.92 12.77
C LEU A 81 -1.32 5.24 12.69
N PHE A 82 -0.48 5.65 11.74
CA PHE A 82 0.85 5.08 11.52
C PHE A 82 1.95 5.73 12.37
N LYS A 83 1.61 6.74 13.20
CA LYS A 83 2.55 7.51 14.05
C LYS A 83 3.74 8.02 13.24
N CYS A 84 3.48 8.72 12.16
CA CYS A 84 4.47 9.22 11.21
C CYS A 84 4.24 10.70 10.86
N ASN A 85 5.22 11.34 10.19
CA ASN A 85 5.16 12.76 9.84
C ASN A 85 4.73 13.01 8.39
N PHE A 86 4.76 11.98 7.53
CA PHE A 86 4.40 12.06 6.11
C PHE A 86 3.24 11.13 5.79
N ALA A 87 2.30 11.59 4.96
CA ALA A 87 1.27 10.77 4.33
C ALA A 87 0.90 11.35 2.98
N ASP A 88 0.80 10.50 1.95
CA ASP A 88 0.19 10.82 0.66
C ASP A 88 -0.96 9.83 0.42
N VAL A 89 -2.15 10.37 0.33
CA VAL A 89 -3.42 9.62 0.23
C VAL A 89 -4.01 9.68 -1.18
N ARG A 90 -3.23 10.12 -2.16
CA ARG A 90 -3.65 10.28 -3.54
C ARG A 90 -3.43 9.04 -4.43
N PRO A 91 -2.45 8.13 -4.17
CA PRO A 91 -2.25 6.98 -5.05
C PRO A 91 -3.53 6.16 -5.23
N THR A 92 -3.91 5.88 -6.48
CA THR A 92 -5.16 5.17 -6.80
C THR A 92 -5.09 3.65 -6.58
N SER A 93 -3.91 3.14 -6.30
CA SER A 93 -3.67 1.73 -5.92
C SER A 93 -2.31 1.57 -5.24
N GLY A 94 -2.08 0.41 -4.61
CA GLY A 94 -0.76 0.06 -4.06
C GLY A 94 0.34 0.07 -5.13
N THR A 95 0.05 -0.41 -6.33
CA THR A 95 1.02 -0.38 -7.44
C THR A 95 1.35 1.05 -7.87
N VAL A 96 0.37 1.96 -7.89
CA VAL A 96 0.61 3.39 -8.17
C VAL A 96 1.46 4.02 -7.06
N ALA A 97 1.22 3.67 -5.79
CA ALA A 97 2.07 4.09 -4.68
C ALA A 97 3.52 3.59 -4.85
N ASN A 98 3.70 2.32 -5.27
CA ASN A 98 5.02 1.75 -5.57
C ASN A 98 5.72 2.50 -6.72
N LEU A 99 5.01 2.79 -7.81
CA LEU A 99 5.53 3.58 -8.92
C LEU A 99 5.94 4.99 -8.49
N ALA A 100 5.16 5.62 -7.60
CA ALA A 100 5.47 6.94 -7.05
C ALA A 100 6.77 6.93 -6.24
N VAL A 101 6.98 5.93 -5.38
CA VAL A 101 8.24 5.75 -4.63
C VAL A 101 9.41 5.50 -5.58
N LEU A 102 9.24 4.61 -6.56
CA LEU A 102 10.28 4.34 -7.56
C LEU A 102 10.62 5.57 -8.40
N LYS A 103 9.63 6.40 -8.74
CA LYS A 103 9.83 7.67 -9.44
C LYS A 103 10.56 8.69 -8.55
N ALA A 104 10.21 8.74 -7.27
CA ALA A 104 10.78 9.69 -6.31
C ALA A 104 12.24 9.38 -5.99
N LEU A 105 12.56 8.12 -5.71
CA LEU A 105 13.82 7.72 -5.08
C LEU A 105 14.83 7.10 -6.05
N GLY A 106 14.36 6.51 -7.16
CA GLY A 106 15.21 5.84 -8.15
C GLY A 106 15.35 6.61 -9.46
N LYS A 107 16.49 6.45 -10.11
CA LYS A 107 16.77 6.91 -11.48
C LYS A 107 17.07 5.70 -12.35
N TYR A 108 16.95 5.86 -13.67
CA TYR A 108 17.37 4.83 -14.62
C TYR A 108 18.80 4.36 -14.32
N GLY A 109 19.01 3.06 -14.24
CA GLY A 109 20.29 2.43 -13.94
C GLY A 109 20.64 2.32 -12.45
N ASP A 110 19.87 2.97 -11.55
CA ASP A 110 20.09 2.79 -10.10
C ASP A 110 19.78 1.34 -9.68
N LYS A 111 20.51 0.87 -8.66
CA LYS A 111 20.33 -0.47 -8.12
C LYS A 111 19.24 -0.50 -7.06
N ILE A 112 18.44 -1.56 -7.08
CA ILE A 112 17.44 -1.88 -6.06
C ILE A 112 17.62 -3.33 -5.58
N THR A 113 17.49 -3.55 -4.28
CA THR A 113 17.42 -4.90 -3.70
C THR A 113 16.01 -5.18 -3.19
N HIS A 114 15.51 -6.39 -3.40
CA HIS A 114 14.15 -6.81 -3.00
C HIS A 114 14.05 -8.33 -2.89
N CYS A 115 12.93 -8.84 -2.34
CA CYS A 115 12.63 -10.26 -2.33
C CYS A 115 12.33 -10.78 -3.76
N ALA A 116 12.66 -12.02 -4.06
CA ALA A 116 12.34 -12.63 -5.34
C ALA A 116 10.84 -12.96 -5.46
N LEU A 117 10.32 -13.01 -6.69
CA LEU A 117 8.92 -13.36 -6.94
C LEU A 117 8.60 -14.79 -6.51
N SER A 118 9.55 -15.74 -6.68
CA SER A 118 9.47 -17.12 -6.19
C SER A 118 9.31 -17.21 -4.67
N ASP A 119 9.80 -16.20 -3.95
CA ASP A 119 9.86 -16.16 -2.50
C ASP A 119 8.78 -15.25 -1.89
N GLY A 120 7.75 -14.93 -2.68
CA GLY A 120 6.56 -14.23 -2.25
C GLY A 120 6.49 -12.74 -2.55
N ALA A 121 7.43 -12.15 -3.28
CA ALA A 121 7.37 -10.74 -3.67
C ALA A 121 6.15 -10.43 -4.55
N HIS A 122 5.73 -9.17 -4.55
CA HIS A 122 4.68 -8.72 -5.44
C HIS A 122 5.19 -8.60 -6.88
N ILE A 123 4.34 -8.95 -7.86
CA ILE A 123 4.68 -8.89 -9.28
C ILE A 123 5.16 -7.51 -9.75
N SER A 124 4.71 -6.42 -9.13
CA SER A 124 5.15 -5.05 -9.45
C SER A 124 6.64 -4.82 -9.15
N THR A 125 7.24 -5.58 -8.24
CA THR A 125 8.66 -5.44 -7.89
C THR A 125 9.58 -6.27 -8.77
N ALA A 126 9.04 -7.15 -9.60
CA ALA A 126 9.81 -7.93 -10.55
C ALA A 126 10.38 -7.07 -11.70
N LYS A 127 11.40 -7.60 -12.39
CA LYS A 127 12.06 -6.92 -13.52
C LYS A 127 11.08 -6.54 -14.66
N PHE A 128 10.01 -7.28 -14.85
CA PHE A 128 8.96 -6.98 -15.83
C PHE A 128 7.80 -6.15 -15.28
N GLY A 129 7.84 -5.78 -14.00
CA GLY A 129 6.89 -4.90 -13.31
C GLY A 129 7.38 -3.46 -13.22
N ALA A 130 6.97 -2.75 -12.17
CA ALA A 130 7.26 -1.33 -11.95
C ALA A 130 8.77 -1.05 -11.83
N VAL A 131 9.55 -1.96 -11.25
CA VAL A 131 11.02 -1.86 -11.14
C VAL A 131 11.66 -1.82 -12.53
N GLY A 132 11.28 -2.73 -13.42
CA GLY A 132 11.76 -2.74 -14.80
C GLY A 132 11.24 -1.57 -15.63
N LEU A 133 9.98 -1.18 -15.44
CA LEU A 133 9.40 0.00 -16.08
C LEU A 133 10.20 1.28 -15.73
N ARG A 134 10.68 1.39 -14.48
CA ARG A 134 11.54 2.50 -14.04
C ARG A 134 12.99 2.36 -14.54
N GLY A 135 13.37 1.20 -15.06
CA GLY A 135 14.72 0.91 -15.57
C GLY A 135 15.76 0.75 -14.46
N LEU A 136 15.35 0.24 -13.30
CA LEU A 136 16.25 -0.09 -12.21
C LEU A 136 16.92 -1.45 -12.41
N VAL A 137 18.13 -1.58 -11.89
CA VAL A 137 18.88 -2.84 -11.88
C VAL A 137 18.57 -3.57 -10.58
N SER A 138 17.82 -4.67 -10.67
CA SER A 138 17.35 -5.41 -9.50
C SER A 138 18.30 -6.54 -9.12
N THR A 139 18.48 -6.72 -7.79
CA THR A 139 19.15 -7.87 -7.16
C THR A 139 18.22 -8.41 -6.08
N THR A 140 17.99 -9.71 -6.05
CA THR A 140 17.11 -10.33 -5.07
C THR A 140 17.87 -10.74 -3.82
N TYR A 141 17.20 -10.64 -2.67
CA TYR A 141 17.68 -11.21 -1.41
C TYR A 141 17.64 -12.74 -1.46
N PRO A 142 18.59 -13.44 -0.83
CA PRO A 142 18.46 -14.87 -0.59
C PRO A 142 17.35 -15.13 0.43
N PHE A 143 16.69 -16.28 0.27
CA PHE A 143 15.55 -16.71 1.09
C PHE A 143 15.84 -18.05 1.74
N ASP A 144 15.56 -18.18 3.03
CA ASP A 144 15.64 -19.42 3.77
C ASP A 144 14.28 -20.12 3.75
N THR A 145 14.18 -21.21 3.00
CA THR A 145 12.95 -21.99 2.85
C THR A 145 12.60 -22.81 4.10
N HIS A 146 13.53 -23.04 5.02
CA HIS A 146 13.27 -23.71 6.28
C HIS A 146 12.64 -22.73 7.29
N GLU A 147 13.24 -21.56 7.43
CA GLU A 147 12.72 -20.49 8.28
C GLU A 147 11.55 -19.71 7.64
N MET A 148 11.29 -19.94 6.35
CA MET A 148 10.26 -19.21 5.56
C MET A 148 10.39 -17.69 5.65
N ASN A 149 11.64 -17.20 5.61
CA ASN A 149 11.98 -15.78 5.71
C ASN A 149 13.25 -15.48 4.91
N LEU A 150 13.64 -14.21 4.85
CA LEU A 150 14.91 -13.81 4.25
C LEU A 150 16.09 -14.43 5.05
N ASP A 151 17.08 -14.95 4.34
CA ASP A 151 18.36 -15.32 4.96
C ASP A 151 19.07 -14.05 5.45
N LEU A 152 19.19 -13.89 6.75
CA LEU A 152 19.70 -12.68 7.38
C LEU A 152 21.13 -12.33 6.90
N GLU A 153 22.05 -13.28 6.98
CA GLU A 153 23.44 -13.03 6.63
C GLU A 153 23.67 -12.89 5.12
N GLY A 154 22.94 -13.66 4.33
CA GLY A 154 22.94 -13.54 2.89
C GLY A 154 22.35 -12.20 2.43
N THR A 155 21.26 -11.74 3.07
CA THR A 155 20.63 -10.44 2.79
C THR A 155 21.57 -9.28 3.17
N ARG A 156 22.22 -9.36 4.35
CA ARG A 156 23.25 -8.41 4.78
C ARG A 156 24.36 -8.28 3.75
N ARG A 157 24.94 -9.40 3.33
CA ARG A 157 25.99 -9.45 2.31
C ARG A 157 25.50 -8.85 0.98
N THR A 158 24.30 -9.22 0.55
CA THR A 158 23.71 -8.68 -0.68
C THR A 158 23.58 -7.15 -0.64
N ILE A 159 23.16 -6.57 0.48
CA ILE A 159 23.06 -5.11 0.66
C ILE A 159 24.44 -4.46 0.56
N LEU A 160 25.41 -4.98 1.30
CA LEU A 160 26.77 -4.41 1.36
C LEU A 160 27.52 -4.51 0.02
N GLU A 161 27.38 -5.62 -0.71
CA GLU A 161 28.02 -5.83 -2.02
C GLU A 161 27.31 -5.05 -3.14
N THR A 162 25.97 -5.06 -3.14
CA THR A 162 25.20 -4.38 -4.18
C THR A 162 25.27 -2.87 -4.03
N LYS A 163 25.31 -2.37 -2.79
CA LYS A 163 25.18 -0.95 -2.44
C LYS A 163 24.00 -0.33 -3.18
N PRO A 164 22.76 -0.82 -2.94
CA PRO A 164 21.59 -0.36 -3.66
C PRO A 164 21.29 1.10 -3.31
N ARG A 165 20.60 1.78 -4.23
CA ARG A 165 19.98 3.05 -3.92
C ARG A 165 18.71 2.89 -3.11
N ILE A 166 17.98 1.80 -3.34
CA ILE A 166 16.74 1.46 -2.64
C ILE A 166 16.84 0.02 -2.15
N ALA A 167 16.57 -0.20 -0.87
CA ALA A 167 16.34 -1.50 -0.28
C ALA A 167 14.83 -1.64 -0.01
N LEU A 168 14.18 -2.55 -0.74
CA LEU A 168 12.75 -2.81 -0.63
C LEU A 168 12.51 -4.07 0.18
N PHE A 169 11.67 -3.96 1.19
CA PHE A 169 11.15 -5.05 2.00
C PHE A 169 9.63 -5.17 1.84
N GLY A 170 9.05 -6.22 2.40
CA GLY A 170 7.62 -6.53 2.26
C GLY A 170 7.32 -7.36 1.02
N GLN A 171 6.29 -8.18 1.14
CA GLN A 171 5.95 -9.22 0.16
C GLN A 171 4.43 -9.35 0.05
N SER A 172 3.96 -10.09 -0.97
CA SER A 172 2.55 -10.47 -1.10
C SER A 172 2.23 -11.74 -0.33
N VAL A 173 3.19 -12.66 -0.27
CA VAL A 173 3.05 -13.94 0.45
C VAL A 173 4.24 -14.07 1.38
N PHE A 174 4.02 -13.92 2.66
CA PHE A 174 5.03 -14.13 3.69
C PHE A 174 4.36 -14.41 5.05
N LEU A 175 5.05 -15.21 5.87
CA LEU A 175 4.52 -15.65 7.16
C LEU A 175 5.07 -14.84 8.32
N PHE A 176 6.30 -14.33 8.17
CA PHE A 176 7.03 -13.68 9.24
C PHE A 176 7.56 -12.32 8.81
N PRO A 177 7.73 -11.37 9.75
CA PRO A 177 8.34 -10.08 9.47
C PRO A 177 9.74 -10.23 8.87
N PRO A 178 10.09 -9.49 7.78
CA PRO A 178 11.47 -9.45 7.33
C PRO A 178 12.37 -8.79 8.39
N PRO A 179 13.65 -9.25 8.54
CA PRO A 179 14.53 -8.87 9.65
C PRO A 179 15.19 -7.49 9.44
N ILE A 180 14.37 -6.43 9.31
CA ILE A 180 14.86 -5.07 8.98
C ILE A 180 15.70 -4.52 10.11
N LYS A 181 15.27 -4.73 11.35
CA LYS A 181 15.99 -4.26 12.55
C LYS A 181 17.39 -4.83 12.64
N GLU A 182 17.54 -6.11 12.32
CA GLU A 182 18.81 -6.84 12.32
C GLU A 182 19.73 -6.42 11.16
N LEU A 183 19.15 -5.85 10.09
CA LEU A 183 19.88 -5.38 8.91
C LEU A 183 20.22 -3.87 8.97
N LYS A 184 19.78 -3.19 10.03
CA LYS A 184 19.85 -1.72 10.10
C LYS A 184 21.27 -1.18 9.95
N ASP A 185 22.25 -1.83 10.55
CA ASP A 185 23.67 -1.43 10.44
C ASP A 185 24.18 -1.47 8.99
N ALA A 186 23.85 -2.51 8.23
CA ALA A 186 24.22 -2.63 6.82
C ALA A 186 23.47 -1.60 5.94
N LEU A 187 22.19 -1.35 6.24
CA LEU A 187 21.39 -0.34 5.54
C LEU A 187 21.94 1.07 5.79
N ASP A 188 22.32 1.37 7.03
CA ASP A 188 22.92 2.65 7.43
C ASP A 188 24.31 2.84 6.80
N GLU A 189 25.16 1.80 6.76
CA GLU A 189 26.47 1.83 6.14
C GLU A 189 26.38 2.17 4.65
N VAL A 190 25.42 1.57 3.94
CA VAL A 190 25.19 1.84 2.51
C VAL A 190 24.51 3.20 2.29
N GLY A 191 23.70 3.68 3.26
CA GLY A 191 22.94 4.91 3.17
C GLY A 191 21.82 4.86 2.13
N CYS A 192 21.31 3.68 1.81
CA CYS A 192 20.22 3.49 0.86
C CYS A 192 18.88 4.02 1.41
N TYR A 193 17.91 4.21 0.52
CA TYR A 193 16.53 4.45 0.94
C TYR A 193 15.88 3.12 1.33
N VAL A 194 15.25 3.08 2.50
CA VAL A 194 14.57 1.88 2.99
C VAL A 194 13.08 2.04 2.80
N TRP A 195 12.53 1.19 1.95
CA TRP A 195 11.12 1.18 1.58
C TRP A 195 10.47 -0.16 1.93
N TYR A 196 9.22 -0.11 2.40
CA TYR A 196 8.43 -1.29 2.75
C TYR A 196 7.12 -1.34 1.94
N ASP A 197 6.91 -2.40 1.17
CA ASP A 197 5.60 -2.68 0.57
C ASP A 197 4.73 -3.42 1.60
N GLY A 198 3.89 -2.67 2.27
CA GLY A 198 2.98 -3.16 3.31
C GLY A 198 1.61 -3.58 2.79
N ALA A 199 1.40 -3.66 1.47
CA ALA A 199 0.07 -3.84 0.89
C ALA A 199 -0.75 -4.99 1.52
N HIS A 200 -0.13 -6.14 1.80
CA HIS A 200 -0.81 -7.30 2.38
C HIS A 200 -0.95 -7.27 3.90
N VAL A 201 -0.16 -6.47 4.60
CA VAL A 201 -0.11 -6.44 6.07
C VAL A 201 -0.47 -5.07 6.67
N LEU A 202 -0.90 -4.11 5.84
CA LEU A 202 -1.13 -2.73 6.24
C LEU A 202 -2.10 -2.61 7.43
N GLY A 203 -3.19 -3.36 7.41
CA GLY A 203 -4.17 -3.35 8.51
C GLY A 203 -3.64 -3.99 9.79
N LEU A 204 -2.79 -4.99 9.67
CA LEU A 204 -2.15 -5.64 10.82
C LEU A 204 -1.05 -4.75 11.43
N ILE A 205 -0.27 -4.05 10.61
CA ILE A 205 0.70 -3.03 11.04
C ILE A 205 -0.04 -1.91 11.79
N ALA A 206 -1.07 -1.35 11.17
CA ALA A 206 -1.87 -0.26 11.76
C ALA A 206 -2.59 -0.68 13.06
N GLY A 207 -3.04 -1.94 13.15
CA GLY A 207 -3.65 -2.52 14.34
C GLY A 207 -2.65 -3.01 15.40
N GLY A 208 -1.34 -2.87 15.17
CA GLY A 208 -0.29 -3.27 16.11
C GLY A 208 -0.18 -4.79 16.32
N LYS A 209 -0.54 -5.59 15.32
CA LYS A 209 -0.51 -7.08 15.36
C LYS A 209 0.47 -7.69 14.36
N PHE A 210 1.33 -6.87 13.80
CA PHE A 210 2.44 -7.26 12.95
C PHE A 210 3.65 -6.36 13.23
N GLN A 211 4.68 -6.42 12.40
CA GLN A 211 5.88 -5.55 12.47
C GLN A 211 5.51 -4.06 12.52
N ASP A 212 6.37 -3.25 13.11
CA ASP A 212 6.33 -1.78 13.00
C ASP A 212 7.54 -1.28 12.17
N PRO A 213 7.49 -1.34 10.85
CA PRO A 213 8.64 -1.07 10.00
C PRO A 213 9.23 0.34 10.19
N LEU A 214 8.37 1.33 10.49
CA LEU A 214 8.83 2.72 10.69
C LEU A 214 9.69 2.88 11.95
N ARG A 215 9.54 2.01 12.95
CA ARG A 215 10.42 2.00 14.15
C ARG A 215 11.67 1.16 13.94
N GLU A 216 11.74 0.41 12.84
CA GLU A 216 12.88 -0.43 12.48
C GLU A 216 13.82 0.21 11.44
N GLY A 217 13.52 1.44 11.00
CA GLY A 217 14.37 2.20 10.09
C GLY A 217 13.84 2.35 8.66
N VAL A 218 12.61 1.89 8.40
CA VAL A 218 11.92 2.16 7.12
C VAL A 218 11.52 3.63 7.06
N GLU A 219 11.74 4.26 5.90
CA GLU A 219 11.44 5.68 5.70
C GLU A 219 10.07 5.89 5.05
N VAL A 220 9.63 4.94 4.22
CA VAL A 220 8.32 4.99 3.57
C VAL A 220 7.71 3.60 3.48
N ILE A 221 6.43 3.50 3.84
CA ILE A 221 5.58 2.34 3.60
C ILE A 221 4.62 2.70 2.47
N THR A 222 4.51 1.84 1.48
CA THR A 222 3.41 1.85 0.52
C THR A 222 2.40 0.79 0.89
N GLY A 223 1.13 1.00 0.55
CA GLY A 223 0.11 0.02 0.84
C GLY A 223 -1.10 0.09 -0.08
N SER A 224 -1.77 -1.05 -0.22
CA SER A 224 -3.15 -1.14 -0.70
C SER A 224 -4.09 -1.01 0.48
N THR A 225 -5.14 -0.22 0.35
CA THR A 225 -6.05 0.08 1.46
C THR A 225 -7.28 -0.82 1.52
N HIS A 226 -7.31 -1.91 0.74
CA HIS A 226 -8.47 -2.81 0.57
C HIS A 226 -8.15 -4.29 0.85
N LYS A 227 -6.98 -4.59 1.43
CA LYS A 227 -6.55 -5.96 1.76
C LYS A 227 -6.76 -6.22 3.25
N THR A 228 -5.71 -6.44 4.04
CA THR A 228 -5.85 -6.52 5.50
C THR A 228 -6.32 -5.21 6.12
N PHE A 229 -6.05 -4.07 5.48
CA PHE A 229 -6.67 -2.81 5.84
C PHE A 229 -8.08 -2.74 5.22
N PRO A 230 -9.16 -2.56 6.02
CA PRO A 230 -10.56 -2.67 5.56
C PRO A 230 -11.08 -1.35 4.96
N GLY A 231 -10.38 -0.83 3.96
CA GLY A 231 -10.72 0.41 3.25
C GLY A 231 -11.08 0.18 1.78
N PRO A 232 -11.25 1.25 1.01
CA PRO A 232 -11.60 1.18 -0.41
C PRO A 232 -10.43 0.65 -1.25
N GLN A 233 -10.72 0.23 -2.48
CA GLN A 233 -9.68 -0.03 -3.47
C GLN A 233 -8.93 1.27 -3.80
N HIS A 234 -7.81 1.46 -3.13
CA HIS A 234 -6.99 2.66 -3.19
C HIS A 234 -5.56 2.34 -2.73
N GLY A 235 -4.67 3.31 -2.78
CA GLY A 235 -3.29 3.21 -2.28
C GLY A 235 -2.97 4.31 -1.28
N ILE A 236 -1.87 4.11 -0.55
CA ILE A 236 -1.37 5.08 0.42
C ILE A 236 0.16 5.02 0.48
N MET A 237 0.78 6.14 0.77
CA MET A 237 2.16 6.22 1.24
C MET A 237 2.18 6.88 2.62
N VAL A 238 2.85 6.28 3.58
CA VAL A 238 3.06 6.83 4.93
C VAL A 238 4.51 6.63 5.35
N GLY A 239 5.07 7.55 6.15
CA GLY A 239 6.46 7.39 6.54
C GLY A 239 7.07 8.54 7.29
N ASN A 240 8.39 8.44 7.46
CA ASN A 240 9.24 9.48 8.04
C ASN A 240 10.41 9.75 7.07
N PRO A 241 10.17 10.53 6.01
CA PRO A 241 11.25 10.90 5.07
C PRO A 241 12.44 11.50 5.82
N ARG A 242 13.68 11.12 5.42
CA ARG A 242 14.90 11.57 6.10
C ARG A 242 15.15 13.06 6.00
N ASP A 243 14.58 13.71 4.99
CA ASP A 243 14.72 15.14 4.73
C ASP A 243 13.56 15.69 3.88
N GLU A 244 13.45 17.02 3.83
CA GLU A 244 12.44 17.73 3.05
C GLU A 244 12.53 17.42 1.53
N LYS A 245 13.73 17.14 1.03
CA LYS A 245 13.93 16.79 -0.38
C LYS A 245 13.27 15.46 -0.73
N MET A 246 13.41 14.46 0.15
CA MET A 246 12.74 13.17 -0.01
C MET A 246 11.22 13.34 0.08
N GLU A 247 10.72 14.12 1.03
CA GLU A 247 9.28 14.39 1.17
C GLU A 247 8.70 15.01 -0.10
N LYS A 248 9.31 16.09 -0.60
CA LYS A 248 8.90 16.73 -1.86
C LYS A 248 8.98 15.77 -3.05
N ALA A 249 10.01 14.91 -3.10
CA ALA A 249 10.15 13.93 -4.17
C ALA A 249 9.03 12.88 -4.13
N LEU A 250 8.61 12.42 -2.94
CA LEU A 250 7.50 11.48 -2.79
C LEU A 250 6.18 12.09 -3.27
N TYR A 251 5.82 13.31 -2.84
CA TYR A 251 4.62 14.00 -3.34
C TYR A 251 4.66 14.21 -4.86
N SER A 252 5.80 14.64 -5.38
CA SER A 252 6.04 14.83 -6.81
C SER A 252 6.07 13.50 -7.58
N GLY A 253 6.48 12.44 -6.92
CA GLY A 253 6.44 11.07 -7.46
C GLY A 253 5.01 10.64 -7.77
N THR A 254 4.05 11.00 -6.94
CA THR A 254 2.62 10.77 -7.18
C THR A 254 2.11 11.68 -8.27
N PHE A 255 2.10 12.99 -8.04
CA PHE A 255 1.66 13.98 -9.02
C PHE A 255 2.73 15.06 -9.20
N PRO A 256 3.14 15.36 -10.44
CA PRO A 256 2.68 14.79 -11.72
C PRO A 256 3.46 13.53 -12.17
N GLY A 257 4.10 12.81 -11.24
CA GLY A 257 5.07 11.76 -11.57
C GLY A 257 4.46 10.54 -12.27
N VAL A 258 3.39 9.96 -11.70
CA VAL A 258 2.78 8.72 -12.19
C VAL A 258 1.28 8.81 -12.40
N MET A 259 0.65 9.89 -11.97
CA MET A 259 -0.79 10.11 -12.15
C MET A 259 -1.11 11.61 -12.25
N SER A 260 -2.32 11.91 -12.75
CA SER A 260 -2.89 13.26 -12.75
C SER A 260 -3.94 13.39 -11.62
N ASN A 261 -5.22 13.38 -11.93
CA ASN A 261 -6.25 13.41 -10.89
C ASN A 261 -6.28 12.10 -10.09
N HIS A 262 -6.53 12.22 -8.79
CA HIS A 262 -6.79 11.06 -7.93
C HIS A 262 -8.31 10.82 -7.76
N HIS A 263 -8.67 9.66 -7.23
CA HIS A 263 -10.07 9.29 -7.02
C HIS A 263 -10.56 9.88 -5.69
N LEU A 264 -11.16 11.07 -5.73
CA LEU A 264 -11.57 11.84 -4.55
C LEU A 264 -12.55 11.07 -3.66
N HIS A 265 -13.51 10.36 -4.28
CA HIS A 265 -14.45 9.50 -3.56
C HIS A 265 -13.76 8.35 -2.81
N ALA A 266 -12.75 7.73 -3.41
CA ALA A 266 -11.97 6.68 -2.77
C ALA A 266 -11.09 7.25 -1.64
N MET A 267 -10.49 8.42 -1.84
CA MET A 267 -9.75 9.14 -0.79
C MET A 267 -10.66 9.50 0.39
N ALA A 268 -11.89 9.97 0.15
CA ALA A 268 -12.86 10.25 1.21
C ALA A 268 -13.28 8.96 1.96
N SER A 269 -13.53 7.87 1.23
CA SER A 269 -13.80 6.55 1.78
C SER A 269 -12.64 6.04 2.65
N LEU A 270 -11.40 6.25 2.20
CA LEU A 270 -10.20 5.93 3.00
C LEU A 270 -10.17 6.72 4.31
N GLY A 271 -10.61 7.98 4.30
CA GLY A 271 -10.70 8.81 5.51
C GLY A 271 -11.61 8.20 6.58
N ILE A 272 -12.77 7.69 6.18
CA ILE A 272 -13.68 6.97 7.08
C ILE A 272 -13.01 5.70 7.61
N ALA A 273 -12.43 4.88 6.74
CA ALA A 273 -11.77 3.65 7.14
C ALA A 273 -10.57 3.89 8.09
N LEU A 274 -9.81 4.98 7.90
CA LEU A 274 -8.74 5.37 8.82
C LEU A 274 -9.29 5.75 10.20
N ALA A 275 -10.40 6.51 10.26
CA ALA A 275 -11.03 6.89 11.52
C ALA A 275 -11.53 5.65 12.28
N GLU A 276 -12.21 4.72 11.59
CA GLU A 276 -12.67 3.45 12.15
C GLU A 276 -11.50 2.58 12.63
N HIS A 277 -10.42 2.53 11.86
CA HIS A 277 -9.24 1.74 12.24
C HIS A 277 -8.46 2.35 13.43
N ILE A 278 -8.48 3.66 13.62
CA ILE A 278 -7.93 4.31 14.83
C ILE A 278 -8.70 3.83 16.08
N GLU A 279 -10.00 3.66 15.98
CA GLU A 279 -10.85 3.26 17.11
C GLU A 279 -10.89 1.74 17.33
N PHE A 280 -11.05 0.98 16.26
CA PHE A 280 -11.33 -0.46 16.34
C PHE A 280 -10.19 -1.35 15.82
N GLY A 281 -9.16 -0.77 15.16
CA GLY A 281 -8.15 -1.51 14.39
C GLY A 281 -7.36 -2.53 15.21
N GLY A 282 -7.08 -2.24 16.48
CA GLY A 282 -6.39 -3.20 17.36
C GLY A 282 -7.19 -4.48 17.60
N ALA A 283 -8.50 -4.35 17.90
CA ALA A 283 -9.41 -5.48 18.10
C ALA A 283 -9.66 -6.23 16.77
N TYR A 284 -9.85 -5.48 15.68
CA TYR A 284 -10.02 -6.03 14.34
C TYR A 284 -8.81 -6.89 13.91
N ALA A 285 -7.60 -6.35 13.99
CA ALA A 285 -6.38 -7.06 13.62
C ALA A 285 -6.15 -8.31 14.49
N ASP A 286 -6.44 -8.23 15.79
CA ASP A 286 -6.39 -9.38 16.68
C ASP A 286 -7.37 -10.48 16.27
N GLN A 287 -8.60 -10.10 15.89
CA GLN A 287 -9.60 -11.07 15.40
C GLN A 287 -9.17 -11.70 14.07
N VAL A 288 -8.59 -10.92 13.14
CA VAL A 288 -8.05 -11.45 11.86
C VAL A 288 -7.01 -12.54 12.12
N VAL A 289 -6.06 -12.30 13.03
CA VAL A 289 -5.03 -13.29 13.40
C VAL A 289 -5.66 -14.54 14.04
N ARG A 290 -6.63 -14.38 14.95
CA ARG A 290 -7.34 -15.51 15.56
C ARG A 290 -8.10 -16.33 14.53
N ASN A 291 -8.80 -15.69 13.61
CA ASN A 291 -9.55 -16.37 12.55
C ASN A 291 -8.61 -17.16 11.62
N ALA A 292 -7.48 -16.58 11.23
CA ALA A 292 -6.49 -17.26 10.40
C ALA A 292 -5.93 -18.51 11.08
N LYS A 293 -5.61 -18.44 12.38
CA LYS A 293 -5.14 -19.60 13.16
C LYS A 293 -6.22 -20.67 13.29
N ALA A 294 -7.47 -20.28 13.56
CA ALA A 294 -8.60 -21.21 13.66
C ALA A 294 -8.86 -21.92 12.32
N LEU A 295 -8.81 -21.16 11.20
CA LEU A 295 -8.94 -21.74 9.86
C LEU A 295 -7.81 -22.74 9.57
N GLY A 296 -6.56 -22.37 9.85
CA GLY A 296 -5.41 -23.25 9.67
C GLY A 296 -5.54 -24.56 10.49
N GLN A 297 -5.98 -24.47 11.74
CA GLN A 297 -6.23 -25.65 12.58
C GLN A 297 -7.38 -26.52 12.05
N GLY A 298 -8.44 -25.89 11.51
CA GLY A 298 -9.58 -26.63 10.96
C GLY A 298 -9.29 -27.33 9.61
N LEU A 299 -8.27 -26.86 8.89
CA LEU A 299 -7.83 -27.46 7.62
C LEU A 299 -6.75 -28.56 7.84
N HIS A 300 -6.07 -28.55 8.96
CA HIS A 300 -5.07 -29.57 9.35
C HIS A 300 -5.77 -30.81 9.92
#